data_c58e98ef82068ae38a5ae79f874b6f1a
#
_entry.id   c58e98ef82068ae38a5ae79f874b6f1a
#
_cell.length_a   1.000
_cell.length_b   1.000
_cell.length_c   1.000
_cell.angle_alpha   90.00
_cell.angle_beta   90.00
_cell.angle_gamma   90.00
#
_symmetry.space_group_name_H-M   'P 1'
#
loop_
_entity.id
_entity.type
_entity.pdbx_description
1 polymer ?
#
loop_
_entity_poly.entity_id
_entity_poly.type
_entity_poly.pdbx_seq_one_letter_code
_entity_poly.pdbx_strand_id
1 'polypeptide(L)'
;MTKVDLTHIPPDKLYNSLTQIDLSSPDTKESSSPINLSQFLDEELNSFLSSSNSKDLFPTTIAYANQQIPPQQIQPPHTPSTQSSLLKFSEQSTTLIFEPNTIVYDINFIGNLLVVTGGKYIKVYDIDNNYDLISSYYIPNENLYCLSLTTINNETPIAAVGGQGLTIRIIDLADSKEMNQLIGHKNEIYDLKFHPNEHILLLSASKDSSIRLWNVLTKDQLCIFGGPLGHNAEVLSIDWHCSGDYFASSGIDNTVKIWKINTPKIKAKITQSMKNNNEFKQTLIKTSPFFTCNTIHDNYIDSIKFNGNFIISKSVDGIVKEWLPLFNKEGDLFYIINTFHYITKDKIWYVKLTYIDTLNTILVGNENGKVFLFCNDDVDSDKTNDVFDTKTDTVIRAICYSSEYNLCAFASNQGEVVLTSIIEMNNHVEDINETIVSKMNI
;
A
#
# COMPACT_ATOMS: atom_id res chain seq x y z
N MET A 1 -18.59 -8.87 -18.15
CA MET A 1 -19.07 -7.77 -17.29
C MET A 1 -17.91 -6.83 -17.11
N THR A 2 -17.97 -5.61 -17.58
CA THR A 2 -16.91 -4.62 -17.41
C THR A 2 -16.79 -4.29 -15.92
N LYS A 3 -15.69 -4.66 -15.28
CA LYS A 3 -15.37 -4.21 -13.91
C LYS A 3 -15.35 -2.67 -13.92
N VAL A 4 -16.17 -2.04 -13.10
CA VAL A 4 -16.15 -0.60 -12.92
C VAL A 4 -14.94 -0.26 -12.05
N ASP A 5 -14.04 0.54 -12.58
CA ASP A 5 -12.88 1.00 -11.83
C ASP A 5 -13.28 2.06 -10.82
N LEU A 6 -13.35 1.69 -9.54
CA LEU A 6 -13.68 2.56 -8.42
C LEU A 6 -12.45 3.24 -7.80
N THR A 7 -11.24 2.96 -8.30
CA THR A 7 -9.99 3.40 -7.68
C THR A 7 -9.81 4.91 -7.64
N HIS A 8 -10.42 5.64 -8.58
CA HIS A 8 -10.28 7.09 -8.74
C HIS A 8 -11.42 7.93 -8.12
N ILE A 9 -12.42 7.29 -7.51
CA ILE A 9 -13.55 8.01 -6.89
C ILE A 9 -13.17 8.37 -5.45
N PRO A 10 -13.22 9.65 -5.03
CA PRO A 10 -12.97 10.03 -3.64
C PRO A 10 -13.92 9.32 -2.68
N PRO A 11 -13.43 8.83 -1.52
CA PRO A 11 -14.22 8.04 -0.57
C PRO A 11 -15.52 8.69 -0.10
N ASP A 12 -15.54 10.02 0.06
CA ASP A 12 -16.71 10.79 0.44
C ASP A 12 -17.79 10.87 -0.67
N LYS A 13 -17.42 10.74 -1.93
CA LYS A 13 -18.38 10.65 -3.04
C LYS A 13 -18.94 9.25 -3.20
N LEU A 14 -18.11 8.22 -3.03
CA LEU A 14 -18.55 6.82 -3.02
C LEU A 14 -19.57 6.59 -1.90
N TYR A 15 -19.33 7.15 -0.73
CA TYR A 15 -20.23 7.13 0.42
C TYR A 15 -21.62 7.73 0.12
N ASN A 16 -21.66 8.91 -0.47
CA ASN A 16 -22.94 9.60 -0.75
C ASN A 16 -23.82 8.83 -1.74
N SER A 17 -23.23 8.03 -2.62
CA SER A 17 -23.96 7.18 -3.56
C SER A 17 -24.55 5.93 -2.86
N LEU A 18 -23.85 5.36 -1.88
CA LEU A 18 -24.26 4.16 -1.16
C LEU A 18 -25.27 4.42 -0.02
N THR A 19 -25.37 5.66 0.50
CA THR A 19 -26.25 6.00 1.63
C THR A 19 -27.69 6.32 1.25
N GLN A 20 -28.02 6.36 -0.03
CA GLN A 20 -29.42 6.55 -0.49
C GLN A 20 -30.27 5.27 -0.46
N ILE A 21 -29.69 4.16 -0.01
CA ILE A 21 -30.41 2.89 0.08
C ILE A 21 -31.18 2.85 1.39
N ASP A 22 -32.50 2.90 1.28
CA ASP A 22 -33.41 2.73 2.41
C ASP A 22 -33.52 1.24 2.79
N LEU A 23 -32.71 0.79 3.76
CA LEU A 23 -32.73 -0.57 4.30
C LEU A 23 -33.90 -0.82 5.29
N SER A 24 -34.85 0.12 5.41
CA SER A 24 -35.95 0.05 6.38
C SER A 24 -37.18 -0.74 5.93
N SER A 25 -37.16 -1.47 4.80
CA SER A 25 -38.29 -2.32 4.42
C SER A 25 -38.28 -3.64 5.22
N PRO A 26 -39.40 -3.99 5.91
CA PRO A 26 -39.44 -5.11 6.85
C PRO A 26 -39.56 -6.51 6.23
N ASP A 27 -39.47 -6.67 4.91
CA ASP A 27 -39.83 -7.93 4.20
C ASP A 27 -38.68 -8.84 3.78
N THR A 28 -37.44 -8.61 4.24
CA THR A 28 -36.32 -9.47 3.91
C THR A 28 -35.81 -10.31 5.12
N LYS A 29 -36.70 -11.09 5.71
CA LYS A 29 -36.33 -12.28 6.47
C LYS A 29 -36.65 -13.50 5.61
N GLU A 30 -35.66 -13.99 4.92
CA GLU A 30 -35.43 -15.35 4.39
C GLU A 30 -34.69 -15.29 3.05
N SER A 31 -33.50 -15.81 3.10
CA SER A 31 -32.54 -16.22 2.07
C SER A 31 -31.23 -15.40 2.07
N SER A 32 -30.25 -15.99 2.72
CA SER A 32 -28.84 -15.57 2.64
C SER A 32 -28.21 -16.03 1.33
N SER A 33 -28.56 -15.39 0.23
CA SER A 33 -27.72 -15.42 -0.97
C SER A 33 -26.83 -14.18 -0.97
N PRO A 34 -25.53 -14.30 -1.29
CA PRO A 34 -24.65 -13.14 -1.35
C PRO A 34 -25.19 -12.15 -2.38
N ILE A 35 -25.36 -10.89 -1.95
CA ILE A 35 -25.78 -9.79 -2.84
C ILE A 35 -24.67 -9.66 -3.88
N ASN A 36 -25.03 -9.76 -5.16
CA ASN A 36 -24.08 -9.55 -6.25
C ASN A 36 -23.74 -8.05 -6.33
N LEU A 37 -22.67 -7.66 -5.62
CA LEU A 37 -22.22 -6.27 -5.48
C LEU A 37 -21.95 -5.63 -6.85
N SER A 38 -21.48 -6.39 -7.85
CA SER A 38 -21.22 -5.86 -9.19
C SER A 38 -22.51 -5.40 -9.89
N GLN A 39 -23.58 -6.16 -9.75
CA GLN A 39 -24.88 -5.80 -10.36
C GLN A 39 -25.49 -4.58 -9.66
N PHE A 40 -25.36 -4.51 -8.35
CA PHE A 40 -25.83 -3.39 -7.54
C PHE A 40 -25.05 -2.09 -7.84
N LEU A 41 -23.71 -2.16 -7.94
CA LEU A 41 -22.87 -1.02 -8.28
C LEU A 41 -23.09 -0.52 -9.72
N ASP A 42 -23.38 -1.42 -10.66
CA ASP A 42 -23.70 -1.06 -12.06
C ASP A 42 -25.03 -0.30 -12.16
N GLU A 43 -26.06 -0.69 -11.41
CA GLU A 43 -27.36 -0.02 -11.40
C GLU A 43 -27.28 1.38 -10.75
N GLU A 44 -26.62 1.50 -9.62
CA GLU A 44 -26.45 2.78 -8.90
C GLU A 44 -25.50 3.74 -9.65
N LEU A 45 -24.40 3.24 -10.22
CA LEU A 45 -23.48 4.06 -10.99
C LEU A 45 -24.13 4.60 -12.27
N ASN A 46 -24.94 3.80 -12.97
CA ASN A 46 -25.69 4.24 -14.13
C ASN A 46 -26.76 5.29 -13.74
N SER A 47 -27.41 5.16 -12.58
CA SER A 47 -28.32 6.14 -12.03
C SER A 47 -27.60 7.47 -11.73
N PHE A 48 -26.41 7.41 -11.11
CA PHE A 48 -25.56 8.56 -10.81
C PHE A 48 -25.08 9.29 -12.08
N LEU A 49 -24.60 8.55 -13.08
CA LEU A 49 -24.11 9.11 -14.36
C LEU A 49 -25.25 9.74 -15.18
N SER A 50 -26.48 9.27 -15.02
CA SER A 50 -27.67 9.83 -15.70
C SER A 50 -28.24 11.06 -15.01
N SER A 51 -27.99 11.25 -13.70
CA SER A 51 -28.56 12.34 -12.88
C SER A 51 -27.63 13.55 -12.72
N SER A 52 -26.34 13.45 -13.04
CA SER A 52 -25.39 14.53 -12.93
C SER A 52 -25.26 15.29 -14.25
N ASN A 53 -25.56 16.60 -14.23
CA ASN A 53 -25.18 17.56 -15.26
C ASN A 53 -23.65 17.73 -15.24
N SER A 54 -22.92 16.71 -15.75
CA SER A 54 -21.45 16.57 -15.64
C SER A 54 -20.69 17.30 -16.76
N LYS A 55 -20.95 18.60 -16.97
CA LYS A 55 -20.14 19.38 -17.92
C LYS A 55 -18.75 19.78 -17.39
N ASP A 56 -18.47 19.62 -16.10
CA ASP A 56 -17.25 20.18 -15.47
C ASP A 56 -16.24 19.14 -14.94
N LEU A 57 -16.40 17.83 -15.17
CA LEU A 57 -15.57 16.82 -14.51
C LEU A 57 -14.63 16.01 -15.40
N PHE A 58 -14.79 15.98 -16.74
CA PHE A 58 -13.86 15.25 -17.62
C PHE A 58 -13.77 15.87 -19.04
N PRO A 59 -12.67 16.57 -19.42
CA PRO A 59 -12.54 17.14 -20.76
C PRO A 59 -12.14 16.16 -21.86
N THR A 60 -11.78 14.91 -21.62
CA THR A 60 -11.10 14.08 -22.62
C THR A 60 -11.69 12.73 -22.98
N THR A 61 -12.69 12.20 -22.27
CA THR A 61 -13.17 10.82 -22.56
C THR A 61 -14.61 10.73 -23.11
N ILE A 62 -15.37 11.83 -23.15
CA ILE A 62 -16.77 11.82 -23.62
C ILE A 62 -16.93 12.15 -25.13
N ALA A 63 -15.85 12.47 -25.85
CA ALA A 63 -15.94 12.84 -27.27
C ALA A 63 -16.27 11.69 -28.24
N TYR A 64 -16.29 10.43 -27.79
CA TYR A 64 -16.54 9.27 -28.67
C TYR A 64 -17.96 8.65 -28.58
N ALA A 65 -18.83 9.13 -27.70
CA ALA A 65 -20.14 8.48 -27.48
C ALA A 65 -21.31 9.04 -28.30
N ASN A 66 -21.15 10.11 -29.10
CA ASN A 66 -22.24 10.78 -29.81
C ASN A 66 -22.14 10.77 -31.34
N GLN A 67 -21.61 9.74 -31.95
CA GLN A 67 -21.82 9.50 -33.36
C GLN A 67 -22.83 8.37 -33.54
N GLN A 68 -24.05 8.74 -34.02
CA GLN A 68 -25.05 7.79 -34.44
C GLN A 68 -24.58 7.07 -35.71
N ILE A 69 -24.32 5.76 -35.61
CA ILE A 69 -24.10 4.83 -36.72
C ILE A 69 -25.41 4.09 -36.97
N PRO A 70 -25.88 3.95 -38.25
CA PRO A 70 -27.10 3.24 -38.58
C PRO A 70 -26.96 1.73 -38.30
N PRO A 71 -28.07 1.00 -38.07
CA PRO A 71 -28.03 -0.38 -37.60
C PRO A 71 -27.55 -1.34 -38.72
N GLN A 72 -26.29 -1.71 -38.66
CA GLN A 72 -25.79 -2.92 -39.29
C GLN A 72 -25.82 -4.07 -38.28
N GLN A 73 -26.22 -5.25 -38.73
CA GLN A 73 -26.29 -6.49 -37.93
C GLN A 73 -24.98 -6.71 -37.17
N ILE A 74 -24.99 -6.48 -35.89
CA ILE A 74 -23.87 -6.75 -34.99
C ILE A 74 -23.92 -8.25 -34.66
N GLN A 75 -22.97 -9.02 -35.19
CA GLN A 75 -22.62 -10.30 -34.58
C GLN A 75 -22.20 -10.04 -33.13
N PRO A 76 -22.58 -10.92 -32.17
CA PRO A 76 -22.15 -10.72 -30.78
C PRO A 76 -20.63 -10.64 -30.74
N PRO A 77 -20.07 -9.66 -30.02
CA PRO A 77 -18.61 -9.56 -29.88
C PRO A 77 -18.14 -10.87 -29.25
N HIS A 78 -17.16 -11.50 -29.90
CA HIS A 78 -16.36 -12.53 -29.26
C HIS A 78 -15.88 -11.96 -27.93
N THR A 79 -16.38 -12.48 -26.81
CA THR A 79 -15.80 -12.23 -25.50
C THR A 79 -14.33 -12.60 -25.60
N PRO A 80 -13.37 -11.69 -25.36
CA PRO A 80 -12.01 -12.12 -25.14
C PRO A 80 -12.07 -12.95 -23.87
N SER A 81 -11.75 -14.23 -23.98
CA SER A 81 -11.42 -15.06 -22.83
C SER A 81 -10.19 -14.39 -22.21
N THR A 82 -10.37 -13.60 -21.16
CA THR A 82 -9.29 -13.21 -20.28
C THR A 82 -8.82 -14.49 -19.60
N GLN A 83 -7.91 -15.21 -20.25
CA GLN A 83 -7.05 -16.17 -19.58
C GLN A 83 -6.24 -15.36 -18.58
N SER A 84 -6.44 -15.61 -17.29
CA SER A 84 -5.61 -15.06 -16.24
C SER A 84 -4.17 -15.55 -16.51
N SER A 85 -3.26 -14.63 -16.84
CA SER A 85 -1.85 -14.96 -16.94
C SER A 85 -1.37 -15.38 -15.56
N LEU A 86 -0.80 -16.58 -15.46
CA LEU A 86 -0.26 -17.07 -14.19
C LEU A 86 1.05 -16.32 -13.91
N LEU A 87 1.07 -15.52 -12.85
CA LEU A 87 2.27 -14.83 -12.39
C LEU A 87 3.13 -15.75 -11.53
N LYS A 88 4.44 -15.77 -11.79
CA LYS A 88 5.43 -16.53 -11.02
C LYS A 88 6.68 -15.71 -10.81
N PHE A 89 7.45 -16.07 -9.78
CA PHE A 89 8.80 -15.55 -9.61
C PHE A 89 9.76 -16.22 -10.61
N SER A 90 10.77 -15.44 -11.06
CA SER A 90 11.88 -15.97 -11.82
C SER A 90 12.71 -16.93 -10.96
N GLU A 91 13.24 -18.00 -11.56
CA GLU A 91 14.20 -18.89 -10.90
C GLU A 91 15.57 -18.23 -10.68
N GLN A 92 15.85 -17.16 -11.43
CA GLN A 92 17.09 -16.39 -11.28
C GLN A 92 16.94 -15.37 -10.16
N SER A 93 17.90 -15.39 -9.23
CA SER A 93 17.97 -14.45 -8.13
C SER A 93 19.40 -14.01 -7.86
N THR A 94 19.55 -12.78 -7.38
CA THR A 94 20.81 -12.20 -6.93
C THR A 94 20.71 -11.89 -5.45
N THR A 95 21.72 -12.22 -4.67
CA THR A 95 21.76 -11.89 -3.24
C THR A 95 22.83 -10.86 -2.96
N LEU A 96 22.41 -9.73 -2.37
CA LEU A 96 23.31 -8.69 -1.89
C LEU A 96 23.49 -8.83 -0.37
N ILE A 97 24.73 -8.65 0.09
CA ILE A 97 25.02 -8.61 1.52
C ILE A 97 24.97 -7.15 1.99
N PHE A 98 23.94 -6.82 2.74
CA PHE A 98 23.79 -5.49 3.33
C PHE A 98 24.78 -5.29 4.48
N GLU A 99 24.62 -6.06 5.53
CA GLU A 99 25.51 -6.07 6.71
C GLU A 99 25.31 -7.39 7.45
N PRO A 100 26.35 -8.24 7.59
CA PRO A 100 26.21 -9.57 8.17
C PRO A 100 25.56 -9.56 9.56
N ASN A 101 24.61 -10.47 9.79
CA ASN A 101 23.89 -10.62 11.06
C ASN A 101 23.15 -9.37 11.53
N THR A 102 22.80 -8.46 10.63
CA THR A 102 22.02 -7.27 10.92
C THR A 102 20.62 -7.41 10.33
N ILE A 103 19.59 -7.18 11.14
CA ILE A 103 18.21 -7.21 10.64
C ILE A 103 18.00 -6.05 9.67
N VAL A 104 17.60 -6.38 8.44
CA VAL A 104 17.11 -5.40 7.47
C VAL A 104 15.63 -5.22 7.71
N TYR A 105 15.23 -4.04 8.15
CA TYR A 105 13.85 -3.76 8.53
C TYR A 105 13.03 -3.17 7.40
N ASP A 106 13.65 -2.39 6.51
CA ASP A 106 12.93 -1.73 5.42
C ASP A 106 13.80 -1.56 4.17
N ILE A 107 13.14 -1.58 3.01
CA ILE A 107 13.78 -1.51 1.71
C ILE A 107 12.85 -0.83 0.73
N ASN A 108 13.38 0.01 -0.15
CA ASN A 108 12.55 0.63 -1.21
C ASN A 108 13.40 1.05 -2.42
N PHE A 109 12.73 1.20 -3.57
CA PHE A 109 13.31 1.73 -4.80
C PHE A 109 12.94 3.21 -5.01
N ILE A 110 13.85 3.96 -5.62
CA ILE A 110 13.59 5.30 -6.14
C ILE A 110 14.43 5.50 -7.42
N GLY A 111 13.79 5.54 -8.60
CA GLY A 111 14.49 5.49 -9.88
C GLY A 111 15.41 4.26 -9.97
N ASN A 112 16.68 4.48 -10.32
CA ASN A 112 17.69 3.44 -10.38
C ASN A 112 18.36 3.09 -9.03
N LEU A 113 17.87 3.66 -7.92
CA LEU A 113 18.46 3.42 -6.62
C LEU A 113 17.65 2.41 -5.80
N LEU A 114 18.36 1.45 -5.20
CA LEU A 114 17.85 0.57 -4.16
C LEU A 114 18.37 1.06 -2.82
N VAL A 115 17.47 1.50 -1.93
CA VAL A 115 17.81 1.98 -0.60
C VAL A 115 17.38 0.96 0.45
N VAL A 116 18.32 0.57 1.29
CA VAL A 116 18.15 -0.48 2.30
C VAL A 116 18.47 0.08 3.66
N THR A 117 17.63 -0.18 4.67
CA THR A 117 17.86 0.24 6.04
C THR A 117 17.70 -0.89 7.04
N GLY A 118 18.58 -0.90 8.04
CA GLY A 118 18.55 -1.86 9.13
C GLY A 118 19.70 -1.66 10.10
N GLY A 119 19.50 -2.08 11.35
CA GLY A 119 20.49 -1.82 12.39
C GLY A 119 20.86 -0.33 12.43
N LYS A 120 22.14 -0.03 12.26
CA LYS A 120 22.68 1.34 12.30
C LYS A 120 22.98 1.94 10.93
N TYR A 121 22.59 1.25 9.86
CA TYR A 121 23.04 1.59 8.51
C TYR A 121 21.86 1.92 7.58
N ILE A 122 22.15 2.83 6.64
CA ILE A 122 21.39 3.04 5.42
C ILE A 122 22.38 2.87 4.29
N LYS A 123 22.09 1.99 3.34
CA LYS A 123 22.93 1.75 2.17
C LYS A 123 22.15 1.99 0.89
N VAL A 124 22.82 2.62 -0.07
CA VAL A 124 22.26 2.97 -1.38
C VAL A 124 23.04 2.24 -2.45
N TYR A 125 22.34 1.46 -3.25
CA TYR A 125 22.91 0.68 -4.35
C TYR A 125 22.38 1.18 -5.69
N ASP A 126 23.23 1.17 -6.71
CA ASP A 126 22.88 1.53 -8.08
C ASP A 126 22.50 0.26 -8.86
N ILE A 127 21.25 0.21 -9.33
CA ILE A 127 20.73 -0.94 -10.08
C ILE A 127 21.40 -1.04 -11.46
N ASP A 128 21.63 0.10 -12.12
CA ASP A 128 22.19 0.15 -13.46
C ASP A 128 23.67 -0.30 -13.51
N ASN A 129 24.39 -0.13 -12.39
CA ASN A 129 25.77 -0.50 -12.23
C ASN A 129 25.96 -1.79 -11.40
N ASN A 130 25.18 -2.82 -11.72
CA ASN A 130 25.28 -4.15 -11.10
C ASN A 130 25.21 -4.13 -9.57
N TYR A 131 24.33 -3.26 -9.04
CA TYR A 131 24.12 -3.07 -7.60
C TYR A 131 25.36 -2.60 -6.84
N ASP A 132 26.20 -1.79 -7.45
CA ASP A 132 27.34 -1.16 -6.79
C ASP A 132 26.86 -0.31 -5.61
N LEU A 133 27.58 -0.38 -4.49
CA LEU A 133 27.30 0.43 -3.31
C LEU A 133 27.77 1.87 -3.55
N ILE A 134 26.81 2.80 -3.73
CA ILE A 134 27.10 4.22 -3.96
C ILE A 134 27.43 4.91 -2.64
N SER A 135 26.60 4.70 -1.61
CA SER A 135 26.78 5.37 -0.33
C SER A 135 26.34 4.52 0.85
N SER A 136 26.93 4.79 2.01
CA SER A 136 26.60 4.15 3.28
C SER A 136 26.61 5.16 4.40
N TYR A 137 25.49 5.29 5.10
CA TYR A 137 25.34 6.12 6.27
C TYR A 137 25.37 5.27 7.53
N TYR A 138 26.11 5.71 8.51
CA TYR A 138 26.18 5.07 9.81
C TYR A 138 25.62 6.01 10.87
N ILE A 139 24.60 5.56 11.61
CA ILE A 139 23.97 6.32 12.69
C ILE A 139 24.26 5.59 14.01
N PRO A 140 25.21 6.08 14.80
CA PRO A 140 25.59 5.42 16.04
C PRO A 140 24.44 5.42 17.05
N ASN A 141 24.33 4.34 17.81
CA ASN A 141 23.37 4.18 18.92
C ASN A 141 21.88 4.21 18.53
N GLU A 142 21.56 4.00 17.26
CA GLU A 142 20.20 3.88 16.76
C GLU A 142 20.01 2.57 15.99
N ASN A 143 18.87 1.91 16.19
CA ASN A 143 18.40 0.88 15.29
C ASN A 143 17.29 1.49 14.42
N LEU A 144 17.48 1.40 13.11
CA LEU A 144 16.57 1.95 12.11
C LEU A 144 15.55 0.88 11.72
N TYR A 145 14.25 1.24 11.74
CA TYR A 145 13.16 0.32 11.48
C TYR A 145 12.38 0.64 10.21
N CYS A 146 12.35 1.89 9.80
CA CYS A 146 11.50 2.32 8.70
C CYS A 146 12.19 3.31 7.76
N LEU A 147 11.78 3.24 6.52
CA LEU A 147 12.29 4.02 5.39
C LEU A 147 11.13 4.53 4.54
N SER A 148 11.19 5.78 4.13
CA SER A 148 10.32 6.31 3.08
C SER A 148 11.14 7.18 2.14
N LEU A 149 10.88 7.06 0.84
CA LEU A 149 11.62 7.76 -0.20
C LEU A 149 10.72 8.72 -0.96
N THR A 150 11.27 9.83 -1.41
CA THR A 150 10.62 10.76 -2.34
C THR A 150 11.66 11.59 -3.07
N THR A 151 11.22 12.40 -4.05
CA THR A 151 12.07 13.41 -4.71
C THR A 151 11.58 14.81 -4.37
N ILE A 152 12.50 15.72 -4.03
CA ILE A 152 12.19 17.14 -3.88
C ILE A 152 12.52 17.85 -5.19
N ASN A 153 11.64 18.76 -5.62
CA ASN A 153 11.74 19.50 -6.86
C ASN A 153 11.92 18.63 -8.11
N ASN A 154 11.43 17.38 -8.07
CA ASN A 154 11.56 16.36 -9.11
C ASN A 154 13.00 15.97 -9.48
N GLU A 155 13.98 16.32 -8.70
CA GLU A 155 15.40 16.09 -9.03
C GLU A 155 16.16 15.40 -7.88
N THR A 156 15.98 15.86 -6.64
CA THR A 156 16.80 15.38 -5.52
C THR A 156 16.10 14.23 -4.79
N PRO A 157 16.63 13.00 -4.86
CA PRO A 157 16.09 11.88 -4.10
C PRO A 157 16.43 12.06 -2.62
N ILE A 158 15.43 11.95 -1.76
CA ILE A 158 15.60 12.02 -0.31
C ILE A 158 15.01 10.80 0.38
N ALA A 159 15.60 10.44 1.51
CA ALA A 159 15.13 9.42 2.42
C ALA A 159 14.71 10.02 3.76
N ALA A 160 13.56 9.59 4.27
CA ALA A 160 13.20 9.73 5.67
C ALA A 160 13.43 8.38 6.36
N VAL A 161 14.17 8.38 7.46
CA VAL A 161 14.44 7.17 8.26
C VAL A 161 14.15 7.41 9.72
N GLY A 162 13.70 6.38 10.40
CA GLY A 162 13.38 6.40 11.82
C GLY A 162 13.48 5.02 12.45
N GLY A 163 13.41 4.97 13.78
CA GLY A 163 13.50 3.72 14.52
C GLY A 163 13.52 3.94 16.02
N GLN A 164 14.48 3.32 16.70
CA GLN A 164 14.62 3.34 18.16
C GLN A 164 14.93 4.74 18.71
N GLY A 165 15.57 5.60 17.94
CA GLY A 165 16.13 6.89 18.39
C GLY A 165 15.14 8.04 18.49
N LEU A 166 13.85 7.86 18.41
CA LEU A 166 12.79 8.89 18.56
C LEU A 166 12.87 10.04 17.54
N THR A 167 13.88 10.08 16.70
CA THR A 167 14.16 11.16 15.74
C THR A 167 14.01 10.65 14.34
N ILE A 168 13.27 11.37 13.50
CA ILE A 168 13.23 11.12 12.07
C ILE A 168 14.33 11.93 11.42
N ARG A 169 15.20 11.28 10.63
CA ARG A 169 16.26 11.93 9.88
C ARG A 169 15.87 12.02 8.41
N ILE A 170 16.08 13.18 7.84
CA ILE A 170 15.90 13.44 6.41
C ILE A 170 17.27 13.52 5.77
N ILE A 171 17.52 12.63 4.83
CA ILE A 171 18.83 12.43 4.20
C ILE A 171 18.72 12.72 2.70
N ASP A 172 19.59 13.56 2.20
CA ASP A 172 19.81 13.75 0.77
C ASP A 172 20.65 12.58 0.26
N LEU A 173 20.10 11.81 -0.67
CA LEU A 173 20.76 10.62 -1.22
C LEU A 173 21.81 10.98 -2.29
N ALA A 174 21.68 12.13 -2.95
CA ALA A 174 22.63 12.58 -3.96
C ALA A 174 23.92 13.11 -3.30
N ASP A 175 23.77 13.97 -2.29
CA ASP A 175 24.92 14.60 -1.59
C ASP A 175 25.44 13.74 -0.43
N SER A 176 24.79 12.64 -0.12
CA SER A 176 25.15 11.78 1.01
C SER A 176 25.19 12.58 2.34
N LYS A 177 24.13 13.39 2.60
CA LYS A 177 24.10 14.31 3.73
C LYS A 177 22.78 14.33 4.46
N GLU A 178 22.84 14.40 5.81
CA GLU A 178 21.65 14.67 6.61
C GLU A 178 21.21 16.12 6.42
N MET A 179 19.99 16.32 5.91
CA MET A 179 19.38 17.63 5.69
C MET A 179 18.74 18.17 6.97
N ASN A 180 17.90 17.36 7.60
CA ASN A 180 17.05 17.75 8.71
C ASN A 180 16.81 16.62 9.70
N GLN A 181 16.43 17.01 10.92
CA GLN A 181 15.92 16.12 11.96
C GLN A 181 14.53 16.60 12.41
N LEU A 182 13.57 15.67 12.50
CA LEU A 182 12.23 15.93 13.01
C LEU A 182 12.12 15.28 14.39
N ILE A 183 11.92 16.11 15.41
CA ILE A 183 11.91 15.69 16.82
C ILE A 183 10.52 15.95 17.40
N GLY A 184 9.96 14.95 18.10
CA GLY A 184 8.68 15.14 18.75
C GLY A 184 8.04 13.87 19.29
N HIS A 185 8.21 12.71 18.61
CA HIS A 185 7.74 11.43 19.14
C HIS A 185 8.35 11.12 20.50
N LYS A 186 7.58 10.43 21.34
CA LYS A 186 7.98 10.07 22.71
C LYS A 186 8.47 8.65 22.83
N ASN A 187 8.36 7.88 21.75
CA ASN A 187 8.78 6.49 21.69
C ASN A 187 9.21 6.14 20.24
N GLU A 188 9.65 4.91 20.03
CA GLU A 188 10.15 4.36 18.78
C GLU A 188 9.23 4.65 17.58
N ILE A 189 9.83 4.83 16.41
CA ILE A 189 9.14 5.12 15.15
C ILE A 189 9.11 3.86 14.32
N TYR A 190 7.90 3.41 13.94
CA TYR A 190 7.72 2.14 13.27
C TYR A 190 7.41 2.26 11.77
N ASP A 191 6.78 3.34 11.33
CA ASP A 191 6.52 3.52 9.90
C ASP A 191 6.58 4.99 9.49
N LEU A 192 7.02 5.21 8.26
CA LEU A 192 7.15 6.52 7.63
C LEU A 192 6.55 6.47 6.23
N LYS A 193 5.78 7.48 5.83
CA LYS A 193 5.24 7.59 4.47
C LYS A 193 5.23 9.04 3.99
N PHE A 194 5.96 9.34 2.93
CA PHE A 194 5.82 10.60 2.23
C PHE A 194 4.44 10.69 1.57
N HIS A 195 3.91 11.90 1.51
CA HIS A 195 2.63 12.17 0.87
C HIS A 195 2.75 11.97 -0.66
N PRO A 196 1.78 11.33 -1.32
CA PRO A 196 1.89 10.96 -2.73
C PRO A 196 2.03 12.15 -3.69
N ASN A 197 1.46 13.30 -3.34
CA ASN A 197 1.44 14.48 -4.22
C ASN A 197 2.24 15.68 -3.67
N GLU A 198 2.36 15.78 -2.34
CA GLU A 198 3.05 16.88 -1.65
C GLU A 198 4.34 16.36 -1.00
N HIS A 199 5.37 16.19 -1.78
CA HIS A 199 6.63 15.51 -1.43
C HIS A 199 7.36 16.07 -0.19
N ILE A 200 6.97 17.24 0.29
CA ILE A 200 7.50 17.84 1.53
C ILE A 200 6.74 17.41 2.79
N LEU A 201 5.60 16.72 2.63
CA LEU A 201 4.79 16.22 3.75
C LEU A 201 5.14 14.76 4.05
N LEU A 202 5.33 14.47 5.33
CA LEU A 202 5.67 13.14 5.83
C LEU A 202 4.73 12.76 6.97
N LEU A 203 4.21 11.53 6.93
CA LEU A 203 3.58 10.87 8.09
C LEU A 203 4.59 9.99 8.81
N SER A 204 4.46 9.92 10.14
CA SER A 204 5.18 8.99 10.98
C SER A 204 4.24 8.29 11.96
N ALA A 205 4.39 6.98 12.12
CA ALA A 205 3.69 6.15 13.09
C ALA A 205 4.64 5.71 14.19
N SER A 206 4.17 5.70 15.44
CA SER A 206 5.03 5.45 16.58
C SER A 206 4.40 4.54 17.63
N LYS A 207 5.27 3.93 18.41
CA LYS A 207 4.99 3.24 19.67
C LYS A 207 4.33 4.14 20.72
N ASP A 208 4.41 5.48 20.57
CA ASP A 208 3.73 6.44 21.45
C ASP A 208 2.21 6.53 21.19
N SER A 209 1.65 5.62 20.40
CA SER A 209 0.24 5.53 20.00
C SER A 209 -0.24 6.71 19.16
N SER A 210 0.65 7.54 18.66
CA SER A 210 0.32 8.68 17.81
C SER A 210 0.89 8.55 16.40
N ILE A 211 0.20 9.23 15.47
CA ILE A 211 0.71 9.48 14.12
C ILE A 211 0.92 10.98 14.01
N ARG A 212 1.99 11.40 13.32
CA ARG A 212 2.30 12.82 13.15
C ARG A 212 2.48 13.18 11.70
N LEU A 213 2.00 14.36 11.34
CA LEU A 213 2.21 14.98 10.04
C LEU A 213 3.26 16.08 10.17
N TRP A 214 4.27 16.04 9.31
CA TRP A 214 5.41 16.94 9.30
C TRP A 214 5.56 17.65 7.96
N ASN A 215 6.15 18.86 8.00
CA ASN A 215 6.81 19.45 6.85
C ASN A 215 8.31 19.22 7.01
N VAL A 216 8.93 18.42 6.14
CA VAL A 216 10.32 17.99 6.26
C VAL A 216 11.33 19.13 6.00
N LEU A 217 10.95 20.16 5.23
CA LEU A 217 11.81 21.30 4.94
C LEU A 217 11.86 22.30 6.09
N THR A 218 10.70 22.63 6.67
CA THR A 218 10.60 23.62 7.75
C THR A 218 10.73 22.99 9.14
N LYS A 219 10.76 21.65 9.24
CA LYS A 219 10.78 20.85 10.48
C LYS A 219 9.52 21.02 11.34
N ASP A 220 8.48 21.62 10.78
CA ASP A 220 7.26 21.87 11.51
C ASP A 220 6.47 20.57 11.72
N GLN A 221 6.09 20.30 12.97
CA GLN A 221 5.05 19.33 13.29
C GLN A 221 3.68 19.97 13.08
N LEU A 222 2.99 19.58 12.01
CA LEU A 222 1.74 20.21 11.58
C LEU A 222 0.53 19.69 12.35
N CYS A 223 0.44 18.37 12.53
CA CYS A 223 -0.68 17.73 13.19
C CYS A 223 -0.24 16.45 13.93
N ILE A 224 -0.88 16.20 15.09
CA ILE A 224 -0.82 14.93 15.81
C ILE A 224 -2.19 14.26 15.69
N PHE A 225 -2.21 13.01 15.24
CA PHE A 225 -3.39 12.15 15.19
C PHE A 225 -3.29 11.14 16.34
N GLY A 226 -4.20 11.24 17.31
CA GLY A 226 -4.14 10.44 18.53
C GLY A 226 -5.11 10.95 19.59
N GLY A 227 -5.02 10.45 20.81
CA GLY A 227 -5.90 10.81 21.91
C GLY A 227 -7.01 9.78 22.14
N PRO A 228 -8.10 10.10 22.85
CA PRO A 228 -9.05 9.12 23.36
C PRO A 228 -9.73 8.24 22.30
N LEU A 229 -9.91 8.73 21.09
CA LEU A 229 -10.46 7.98 19.96
C LEU A 229 -9.39 7.52 18.97
N GLY A 230 -8.13 7.87 19.22
CA GLY A 230 -6.97 7.40 18.47
C GLY A 230 -6.63 5.94 18.76
N HIS A 231 -5.43 5.52 18.36
CA HIS A 231 -4.91 4.21 18.75
C HIS A 231 -4.65 4.15 20.27
N ASN A 232 -4.95 3.00 20.86
CA ASN A 232 -4.75 2.75 22.29
C ASN A 232 -3.42 2.04 22.59
N ALA A 233 -2.72 1.60 21.54
CA ALA A 233 -1.43 0.93 21.60
C ALA A 233 -0.55 1.38 20.44
N GLU A 234 0.58 0.72 20.24
CA GLU A 234 1.58 1.03 19.24
C GLU A 234 0.99 1.03 17.82
N VAL A 235 1.29 2.06 17.03
CA VAL A 235 0.90 2.16 15.61
C VAL A 235 2.02 1.55 14.77
N LEU A 236 1.74 0.45 14.08
CA LEU A 236 2.74 -0.34 13.38
C LEU A 236 2.88 0.01 11.91
N SER A 237 1.79 0.40 11.26
CA SER A 237 1.81 0.70 9.83
C SER A 237 0.84 1.81 9.47
N ILE A 238 1.23 2.58 8.47
CA ILE A 238 0.44 3.68 7.87
C ILE A 238 0.58 3.62 6.35
N ASP A 239 -0.47 4.06 5.66
CA ASP A 239 -0.39 4.24 4.22
C ASP A 239 -1.31 5.37 3.75
N TRP A 240 -0.91 6.07 2.66
CA TRP A 240 -1.69 7.12 2.06
C TRP A 240 -2.67 6.59 1.04
N HIS A 241 -3.86 7.13 1.03
CA HIS A 241 -4.73 7.05 -0.15
C HIS A 241 -4.11 7.86 -1.30
N CYS A 242 -4.24 7.40 -2.54
CA CYS A 242 -3.62 8.02 -3.72
C CYS A 242 -4.00 9.51 -3.92
N SER A 243 -5.18 9.95 -3.45
CA SER A 243 -5.56 11.37 -3.47
C SER A 243 -4.74 12.25 -2.53
N GLY A 244 -4.08 11.68 -1.52
CA GLY A 244 -3.43 12.41 -0.43
C GLY A 244 -4.40 13.03 0.60
N ASP A 245 -5.72 12.94 0.39
CA ASP A 245 -6.72 13.51 1.29
C ASP A 245 -6.98 12.66 2.54
N TYR A 246 -6.60 11.38 2.49
CA TYR A 246 -6.80 10.40 3.55
C TYR A 246 -5.54 9.55 3.75
N PHE A 247 -5.40 9.00 4.94
CA PHE A 247 -4.47 7.93 5.22
C PHE A 247 -5.09 6.90 6.16
N ALA A 248 -4.64 5.66 6.07
CA ALA A 248 -5.00 4.58 6.98
C ALA A 248 -3.87 4.31 7.97
N SER A 249 -4.21 3.79 9.15
CA SER A 249 -3.27 3.36 10.18
C SER A 249 -3.74 2.08 10.85
N SER A 250 -2.79 1.27 11.28
CA SER A 250 -3.05 0.00 11.98
C SER A 250 -2.02 -0.27 13.07
N GLY A 251 -2.33 -1.13 14.04
CA GLY A 251 -1.43 -1.36 15.14
C GLY A 251 -1.76 -2.55 16.05
N ILE A 252 -1.13 -2.54 17.20
CA ILE A 252 -1.23 -3.59 18.25
C ILE A 252 -2.61 -3.61 18.90
N ASP A 253 -3.39 -2.54 18.81
CA ASP A 253 -4.76 -2.49 19.32
C ASP A 253 -5.79 -3.20 18.45
N ASN A 254 -5.36 -3.96 17.44
CA ASN A 254 -6.19 -4.70 16.47
C ASN A 254 -7.14 -3.80 15.68
N THR A 255 -6.89 -2.49 15.64
CA THR A 255 -7.76 -1.55 14.95
C THR A 255 -7.15 -1.06 13.64
N VAL A 256 -8.01 -0.82 12.65
CA VAL A 256 -7.71 0.03 11.50
C VAL A 256 -8.46 1.33 11.67
N LYS A 257 -7.75 2.45 11.45
CA LYS A 257 -8.33 3.78 11.47
C LYS A 257 -8.03 4.52 10.17
N ILE A 258 -9.02 5.26 9.66
CA ILE A 258 -8.83 6.15 8.51
C ILE A 258 -8.95 7.60 9.00
N TRP A 259 -8.02 8.42 8.56
CA TRP A 259 -7.91 9.82 8.95
C TRP A 259 -8.07 10.73 7.73
N LYS A 260 -8.83 11.80 7.89
CA LYS A 260 -9.03 12.80 6.85
C LYS A 260 -8.08 13.97 7.06
N ILE A 261 -7.22 14.24 6.08
CA ILE A 261 -6.28 15.37 6.04
C ILE A 261 -6.94 16.59 5.39
N ASN A 262 -7.78 16.35 4.40
CA ASN A 262 -8.49 17.41 3.65
C ASN A 262 -9.52 18.14 4.52
N THR A 263 -9.04 18.82 5.55
CA THR A 263 -9.86 19.68 6.42
C THR A 263 -9.35 21.11 6.35
N PRO A 264 -10.23 22.14 6.46
CA PRO A 264 -9.79 23.55 6.37
C PRO A 264 -8.67 23.90 7.34
N LYS A 265 -8.71 23.34 8.57
CA LYS A 265 -7.70 23.60 9.60
C LYS A 265 -6.32 23.03 9.23
N ILE A 266 -6.28 21.78 8.75
CA ILE A 266 -5.02 21.14 8.38
C ILE A 266 -4.46 21.78 7.10
N LYS A 267 -5.29 22.06 6.10
CA LYS A 267 -4.87 22.77 4.88
C LYS A 267 -4.29 24.16 5.19
N ALA A 268 -4.94 24.94 6.05
CA ALA A 268 -4.42 26.22 6.48
C ALA A 268 -3.06 26.08 7.17
N LYS A 269 -2.88 25.01 7.98
CA LYS A 269 -1.62 24.73 8.67
C LYS A 269 -0.50 24.36 7.70
N ILE A 270 -0.78 23.52 6.71
CA ILE A 270 0.16 23.15 5.65
C ILE A 270 0.57 24.43 4.89
N THR A 271 -0.40 25.25 4.44
CA THR A 271 -0.10 26.49 3.72
C THR A 271 0.70 27.49 4.57
N GLN A 272 0.42 27.58 5.88
CA GLN A 272 1.18 28.43 6.80
C GLN A 272 2.64 27.96 6.93
N SER A 273 2.88 26.65 6.99
CA SER A 273 4.24 26.11 7.09
C SER A 273 5.10 26.42 5.86
N MET A 274 4.49 26.51 4.69
CA MET A 274 5.18 26.83 3.43
C MET A 274 5.60 28.31 3.34
N LYS A 275 4.94 29.20 4.09
CA LYS A 275 5.20 30.66 4.03
C LYS A 275 6.41 31.12 4.83
N ASN A 276 7.13 30.24 5.47
CA ASN A 276 8.39 30.54 6.21
C ASN A 276 8.32 31.68 7.23
N ASN A 277 7.12 31.99 7.73
CA ASN A 277 6.97 33.02 8.78
C ASN A 277 7.38 32.40 10.11
N ASN A 278 8.34 33.03 10.79
CA ASN A 278 8.86 32.63 12.12
C ASN A 278 7.81 32.79 13.26
N GLU A 279 6.53 32.89 12.95
CA GLU A 279 5.48 32.93 13.96
C GLU A 279 5.36 31.55 14.63
N PHE A 280 5.17 31.53 15.94
CA PHE A 280 4.98 30.33 16.75
C PHE A 280 3.81 29.51 16.20
N LYS A 281 4.14 28.36 15.59
CA LYS A 281 3.18 27.51 14.90
C LYS A 281 2.69 26.43 15.88
N GLN A 282 1.54 26.66 16.50
CA GLN A 282 0.91 25.66 17.36
C GLN A 282 0.57 24.40 16.54
N THR A 283 1.00 23.23 17.01
CA THR A 283 0.64 21.93 16.41
C THR A 283 -0.84 21.66 16.59
N LEU A 284 -1.51 21.20 15.54
CA LEU A 284 -2.89 20.74 15.61
C LEU A 284 -2.96 19.35 16.27
N ILE A 285 -4.03 19.09 16.98
CA ILE A 285 -4.32 17.74 17.53
C ILE A 285 -5.66 17.29 16.95
N LYS A 286 -5.64 16.16 16.27
CA LYS A 286 -6.84 15.50 15.72
C LYS A 286 -7.09 14.21 16.50
N THR A 287 -8.14 14.20 17.31
CA THR A 287 -8.46 13.10 18.19
C THR A 287 -9.46 12.11 17.62
N SER A 288 -10.22 12.52 16.60
CA SER A 288 -11.28 11.69 16.01
C SER A 288 -10.86 11.22 14.61
N PRO A 289 -10.70 9.93 14.40
CA PRO A 289 -10.57 9.37 13.06
C PRO A 289 -11.85 9.58 12.25
N PHE A 290 -11.77 9.43 10.96
CA PHE A 290 -12.91 9.46 10.04
C PHE A 290 -13.64 8.12 10.03
N PHE A 291 -12.91 7.02 10.22
CA PHE A 291 -13.41 5.65 10.29
C PHE A 291 -12.58 4.85 11.30
N THR A 292 -13.21 3.90 11.99
CA THR A 292 -12.52 2.96 12.89
C THR A 292 -13.13 1.56 12.76
N CYS A 293 -12.29 0.56 12.54
CA CYS A 293 -12.70 -0.85 12.54
C CYS A 293 -11.81 -1.65 13.49
N ASN A 294 -12.42 -2.44 14.35
CA ASN A 294 -11.75 -3.35 15.30
C ASN A 294 -12.16 -4.81 15.14
N THR A 295 -12.89 -5.14 14.07
CA THR A 295 -13.42 -6.48 13.80
C THR A 295 -12.90 -7.08 12.52
N ILE A 296 -12.05 -6.35 11.79
CA ILE A 296 -11.47 -6.85 10.53
C ILE A 296 -10.47 -7.98 10.76
N HIS A 297 -9.69 -7.92 11.84
CA HIS A 297 -8.76 -8.94 12.27
C HIS A 297 -8.87 -9.18 13.79
N ASP A 298 -8.61 -10.41 14.21
CA ASP A 298 -8.64 -10.80 15.63
C ASP A 298 -7.30 -10.56 16.35
N ASN A 299 -6.24 -10.18 15.58
CA ASN A 299 -4.89 -10.02 16.09
C ASN A 299 -4.26 -8.72 15.59
N TYR A 300 -3.01 -8.42 16.04
CA TYR A 300 -2.25 -7.23 15.65
C TYR A 300 -2.17 -7.10 14.13
N ILE A 301 -2.38 -5.87 13.66
CA ILE A 301 -2.34 -5.55 12.23
C ILE A 301 -1.03 -4.79 11.99
N ASP A 302 -0.04 -5.49 11.45
CA ASP A 302 1.33 -4.97 11.31
C ASP A 302 1.66 -4.45 9.91
N SER A 303 0.72 -4.57 8.96
CA SER A 303 0.87 -3.96 7.65
C SER A 303 -0.47 -3.56 7.04
N ILE A 304 -0.50 -2.36 6.44
CA ILE A 304 -1.67 -1.80 5.77
C ILE A 304 -1.26 -1.11 4.47
N LYS A 305 -2.09 -1.25 3.43
CA LYS A 305 -1.92 -0.60 2.12
C LYS A 305 -3.26 -0.15 1.56
N PHE A 306 -3.27 0.95 0.82
CA PHE A 306 -4.37 1.29 -0.05
C PHE A 306 -4.21 0.64 -1.43
N ASN A 307 -5.33 0.14 -1.97
CA ASN A 307 -5.53 -0.20 -3.36
C ASN A 307 -6.71 0.63 -3.87
N GLY A 308 -6.45 1.83 -4.39
CA GLY A 308 -7.51 2.81 -4.65
C GLY A 308 -8.33 3.09 -3.39
N ASN A 309 -9.64 2.81 -3.42
CA ASN A 309 -10.52 2.94 -2.24
C ASN A 309 -10.54 1.69 -1.34
N PHE A 310 -9.96 0.58 -1.80
CA PHE A 310 -9.85 -0.63 -1.00
C PHE A 310 -8.67 -0.53 -0.04
N ILE A 311 -8.74 -1.29 1.03
CA ILE A 311 -7.65 -1.45 1.98
C ILE A 311 -7.21 -2.90 1.98
N ILE A 312 -5.91 -3.12 1.90
CA ILE A 312 -5.25 -4.40 2.11
C ILE A 312 -4.61 -4.34 3.48
N SER A 313 -5.04 -5.20 4.39
CA SER A 313 -4.50 -5.28 5.75
C SER A 313 -4.04 -6.70 6.08
N LYS A 314 -2.92 -6.81 6.80
CA LYS A 314 -2.31 -8.07 7.20
C LYS A 314 -2.20 -8.14 8.71
N SER A 315 -2.63 -9.27 9.28
CA SER A 315 -2.42 -9.59 10.70
C SER A 315 -1.28 -10.59 10.90
N VAL A 316 -0.74 -10.62 12.12
CA VAL A 316 0.42 -11.47 12.49
C VAL A 316 0.13 -12.97 12.48
N ASP A 317 -1.12 -13.38 12.34
CA ASP A 317 -1.56 -14.78 12.26
C ASP A 317 -1.65 -15.33 10.83
N GLY A 318 -1.06 -14.63 9.87
CA GLY A 318 -0.95 -15.09 8.48
C GLY A 318 -2.21 -14.86 7.64
N ILE A 319 -3.03 -13.87 8.03
CA ILE A 319 -4.25 -13.51 7.30
C ILE A 319 -4.06 -12.14 6.65
N VAL A 320 -4.30 -12.08 5.34
CA VAL A 320 -4.37 -10.85 4.57
C VAL A 320 -5.80 -10.67 4.08
N LYS A 321 -6.37 -9.48 4.28
CA LYS A 321 -7.71 -9.14 3.80
C LYS A 321 -7.66 -7.92 2.91
N GLU A 322 -8.34 -8.00 1.77
CA GLU A 322 -8.71 -6.86 0.96
C GLU A 322 -10.18 -6.51 1.20
N TRP A 323 -10.47 -5.27 1.52
CA TRP A 323 -11.80 -4.85 1.93
C TRP A 323 -12.07 -3.39 1.63
N LEU A 324 -13.37 -3.06 1.49
CA LEU A 324 -13.86 -1.71 1.24
C LEU A 324 -14.46 -1.14 2.54
N PRO A 325 -13.94 -0.02 3.08
CA PRO A 325 -14.58 0.68 4.18
C PRO A 325 -15.85 1.39 3.71
N LEU A 326 -16.96 1.21 4.44
CA LEU A 326 -18.24 1.84 4.18
C LEU A 326 -18.52 2.91 5.23
N PHE A 327 -18.55 4.16 4.79
CA PHE A 327 -18.69 5.31 5.66
C PHE A 327 -20.18 5.66 5.84
N ASN A 328 -20.86 5.10 6.83
CA ASN A 328 -22.25 5.44 7.13
C ASN A 328 -22.42 6.08 8.52
N LYS A 329 -23.60 6.68 8.77
CA LYS A 329 -23.89 7.37 10.04
C LYS A 329 -24.16 6.41 11.20
N GLU A 330 -24.41 5.12 10.92
CA GLU A 330 -24.85 4.12 11.89
C GLU A 330 -23.72 3.28 12.46
N GLY A 331 -22.50 3.42 11.93
CA GLY A 331 -21.32 2.70 12.38
C GLY A 331 -20.33 2.47 11.24
N ASP A 332 -19.13 2.08 11.63
CA ASP A 332 -18.04 1.81 10.71
C ASP A 332 -18.20 0.40 10.12
N LEU A 333 -18.92 0.29 9.02
CA LEU A 333 -19.12 -0.95 8.28
C LEU A 333 -18.01 -1.16 7.25
N PHE A 334 -17.81 -2.39 6.85
CA PHE A 334 -16.88 -2.75 5.78
C PHE A 334 -17.39 -3.97 5.00
N TYR A 335 -16.89 -4.12 3.78
CA TYR A 335 -17.16 -5.29 2.94
C TYR A 335 -15.84 -5.96 2.58
N ILE A 336 -15.67 -7.25 2.94
CA ILE A 336 -14.49 -8.03 2.60
C ILE A 336 -14.62 -8.48 1.15
N ILE A 337 -13.61 -8.18 0.33
CA ILE A 337 -13.52 -8.59 -1.08
C ILE A 337 -12.78 -9.93 -1.16
N ASN A 338 -11.56 -9.98 -0.59
CA ASN A 338 -10.69 -11.14 -0.63
C ASN A 338 -10.13 -11.43 0.76
N THR A 339 -9.89 -12.71 1.02
CA THR A 339 -9.14 -13.16 2.21
C THR A 339 -8.10 -14.16 1.75
N PHE A 340 -6.85 -13.90 2.06
CA PHE A 340 -5.71 -14.76 1.71
C PHE A 340 -5.09 -15.30 2.97
N HIS A 341 -4.68 -16.56 2.93
CA HIS A 341 -3.99 -17.23 4.02
C HIS A 341 -2.60 -17.69 3.58
N TYR A 342 -1.60 -17.44 4.40
CA TYR A 342 -0.26 -17.96 4.17
C TYR A 342 0.27 -18.66 5.43
N ILE A 343 1.19 -19.60 5.22
CA ILE A 343 1.72 -20.42 6.31
C ILE A 343 2.73 -19.60 7.11
N THR A 344 2.41 -19.35 8.37
CA THR A 344 3.33 -18.84 9.39
C THR A 344 3.20 -19.69 10.65
N LYS A 345 4.31 -20.03 11.29
CA LYS A 345 4.33 -20.85 12.52
C LYS A 345 4.33 -19.98 13.75
N ASP A 346 5.05 -18.88 13.70
CA ASP A 346 5.21 -17.95 14.80
C ASP A 346 4.46 -16.66 14.50
N LYS A 347 3.84 -16.06 15.50
CA LYS A 347 3.20 -14.75 15.38
C LYS A 347 4.28 -13.66 15.37
N ILE A 348 5.08 -13.65 14.31
CA ILE A 348 6.13 -12.63 14.14
C ILE A 348 5.48 -11.36 13.63
N TRP A 349 5.62 -10.32 14.42
CA TRP A 349 5.17 -8.98 14.05
C TRP A 349 6.24 -8.22 13.28
N TYR A 350 5.80 -7.12 12.61
CA TYR A 350 6.65 -6.26 11.81
C TYR A 350 7.21 -6.96 10.58
N VAL A 351 6.31 -7.61 9.86
CA VAL A 351 6.52 -8.13 8.51
C VAL A 351 5.62 -7.36 7.56
N LYS A 352 6.21 -6.48 6.76
CA LYS A 352 5.46 -5.61 5.85
C LYS A 352 5.03 -6.39 4.60
N LEU A 353 3.77 -6.22 4.20
CA LEU A 353 3.29 -6.64 2.89
C LEU A 353 3.60 -5.56 1.84
N THR A 354 3.70 -5.98 0.58
CA THR A 354 3.77 -5.07 -0.57
C THR A 354 2.62 -5.37 -1.52
N TYR A 355 1.96 -4.32 -1.98
CA TYR A 355 0.98 -4.39 -3.05
C TYR A 355 1.60 -3.79 -4.31
N ILE A 356 1.49 -4.54 -5.41
CA ILE A 356 1.95 -4.14 -6.73
C ILE A 356 0.71 -3.81 -7.55
N ASP A 357 0.42 -2.52 -7.69
CA ASP A 357 -0.75 -1.99 -8.39
C ASP A 357 -0.76 -2.35 -9.88
N THR A 358 0.38 -2.30 -10.55
CA THR A 358 0.52 -2.65 -11.98
C THR A 358 0.22 -4.12 -12.27
N LEU A 359 0.41 -5.01 -11.31
CA LEU A 359 0.16 -6.46 -11.42
C LEU A 359 -1.06 -6.92 -10.62
N ASN A 360 -1.74 -6.03 -9.91
CA ASN A 360 -2.82 -6.33 -8.97
C ASN A 360 -2.48 -7.50 -8.03
N THR A 361 -1.28 -7.44 -7.43
CA THR A 361 -0.68 -8.58 -6.73
C THR A 361 -0.17 -8.18 -5.35
N ILE A 362 -0.36 -9.07 -4.38
CA ILE A 362 0.12 -8.91 -3.01
C ILE A 362 1.31 -9.84 -2.78
N LEU A 363 2.38 -9.32 -2.18
CA LEU A 363 3.55 -10.06 -1.74
C LEU A 363 3.68 -10.01 -0.23
N VAL A 364 3.92 -11.16 0.40
CA VAL A 364 4.10 -11.28 1.86
C VAL A 364 5.24 -12.25 2.18
N GLY A 365 6.15 -11.83 3.05
CA GLY A 365 7.21 -12.70 3.59
C GLY A 365 6.74 -13.51 4.81
N ASN A 366 7.50 -14.55 5.16
CA ASN A 366 7.33 -15.28 6.42
C ASN A 366 8.65 -15.48 7.18
N GLU A 367 8.57 -16.23 8.29
CA GLU A 367 9.72 -16.50 9.17
C GLU A 367 10.74 -17.49 8.60
N ASN A 368 10.40 -18.23 7.56
CA ASN A 368 11.24 -19.30 7.00
C ASN A 368 11.84 -18.88 5.63
N GLY A 369 11.99 -17.60 5.36
CA GLY A 369 12.58 -17.11 4.11
C GLY A 369 11.69 -17.28 2.88
N LYS A 370 10.39 -17.51 3.05
CA LYS A 370 9.47 -17.67 1.91
C LYS A 370 8.68 -16.38 1.68
N VAL A 371 8.45 -16.08 0.40
CA VAL A 371 7.61 -14.99 -0.07
C VAL A 371 6.42 -15.57 -0.83
N PHE A 372 5.22 -15.22 -0.41
CA PHE A 372 3.96 -15.66 -1.01
C PHE A 372 3.45 -14.59 -1.96
N LEU A 373 3.01 -15.02 -3.14
CA LEU A 373 2.41 -14.19 -4.17
C LEU A 373 0.92 -14.52 -4.28
N PHE A 374 0.07 -13.48 -4.17
CA PHE A 374 -1.39 -13.59 -4.33
C PHE A 374 -1.85 -12.63 -5.40
N CYS A 375 -2.55 -13.14 -6.42
CA CYS A 375 -3.20 -12.32 -7.44
C CYS A 375 -4.64 -12.02 -7.02
N ASN A 376 -5.02 -10.75 -7.00
CA ASN A 376 -6.39 -10.33 -6.63
C ASN A 376 -7.45 -10.68 -7.68
N ASP A 377 -7.03 -11.07 -8.89
CA ASP A 377 -7.96 -11.41 -9.99
C ASP A 377 -8.42 -12.87 -9.98
N ASP A 378 -7.81 -13.72 -9.16
CA ASP A 378 -8.19 -15.13 -9.07
C ASP A 378 -9.48 -15.31 -8.28
N VAL A 379 -10.40 -16.06 -8.89
CA VAL A 379 -11.73 -16.38 -8.30
C VAL A 379 -11.59 -17.28 -7.07
N ASP A 380 -10.51 -18.08 -6.98
CA ASP A 380 -10.15 -18.94 -5.85
C ASP A 380 -9.16 -18.20 -4.93
N SER A 381 -9.65 -17.18 -4.22
CA SER A 381 -8.86 -16.29 -3.35
C SER A 381 -8.09 -16.99 -2.21
N ASP A 382 -8.37 -18.27 -1.94
CA ASP A 382 -7.70 -19.04 -0.89
C ASP A 382 -6.35 -19.65 -1.31
N LYS A 383 -5.96 -19.52 -2.60
CA LYS A 383 -4.73 -20.14 -3.10
C LYS A 383 -3.64 -19.11 -3.32
N THR A 384 -2.45 -19.40 -2.81
CA THR A 384 -1.19 -18.77 -3.23
C THR A 384 -0.93 -19.11 -4.70
N ASN A 385 -0.70 -18.08 -5.52
CA ASN A 385 -0.38 -18.29 -6.94
C ASN A 385 1.04 -18.80 -7.11
N ASP A 386 1.99 -18.31 -6.30
CA ASP A 386 3.36 -18.78 -6.27
C ASP A 386 4.02 -18.56 -4.91
N VAL A 387 5.09 -19.32 -4.63
CA VAL A 387 5.90 -19.18 -3.41
C VAL A 387 7.37 -19.19 -3.80
N PHE A 388 8.05 -18.07 -3.56
CA PHE A 388 9.48 -17.95 -3.75
C PHE A 388 10.24 -18.31 -2.48
N ASP A 389 11.20 -19.22 -2.59
CA ASP A 389 12.13 -19.58 -1.52
C ASP A 389 13.42 -18.76 -1.66
N THR A 390 13.63 -17.83 -0.75
CA THR A 390 14.82 -16.96 -0.76
C THR A 390 16.10 -17.71 -0.35
N LYS A 391 15.96 -18.94 0.17
CA LYS A 391 17.07 -19.78 0.71
C LYS A 391 17.82 -19.14 1.88
N THR A 392 17.23 -18.14 2.52
CA THR A 392 17.83 -17.45 3.67
C THR A 392 17.50 -18.13 5.00
N ASP A 393 16.50 -19.03 5.04
CA ASP A 393 16.00 -19.72 6.25
C ASP A 393 15.72 -18.77 7.43
N THR A 394 15.34 -17.53 7.15
CA THR A 394 15.10 -16.50 8.16
C THR A 394 13.95 -15.57 7.77
N VAL A 395 13.50 -14.74 8.70
CA VAL A 395 12.37 -13.83 8.48
C VAL A 395 12.63 -12.87 7.34
N ILE A 396 11.71 -12.79 6.39
CA ILE A 396 11.64 -11.71 5.39
C ILE A 396 10.75 -10.60 5.95
N ARG A 397 11.37 -9.46 6.30
CA ARG A 397 10.73 -8.33 6.99
C ARG A 397 10.05 -7.34 6.08
N ALA A 398 10.69 -7.02 4.97
CA ALA A 398 10.19 -6.05 4.03
C ALA A 398 10.41 -6.51 2.60
N ILE A 399 9.50 -6.06 1.75
CA ILE A 399 9.48 -6.37 0.33
C ILE A 399 9.22 -5.06 -0.39
N CYS A 400 9.92 -4.83 -1.49
CA CYS A 400 9.59 -3.77 -2.42
C CYS A 400 9.67 -4.25 -3.87
N TYR A 401 9.02 -3.51 -4.76
CA TYR A 401 8.98 -3.81 -6.19
C TYR A 401 9.22 -2.54 -7.00
N SER A 402 10.04 -2.67 -8.03
CA SER A 402 10.22 -1.65 -9.05
C SER A 402 9.56 -2.08 -10.34
N SER A 403 8.53 -1.34 -10.78
CA SER A 403 7.86 -1.59 -12.06
C SER A 403 8.75 -1.26 -13.25
N GLU A 404 9.65 -0.29 -13.11
CA GLU A 404 10.60 0.12 -14.15
C GLU A 404 11.59 -1.00 -14.49
N TYR A 405 12.09 -1.70 -13.46
CA TYR A 405 13.06 -2.79 -13.62
C TYR A 405 12.43 -4.18 -13.56
N ASN A 406 11.13 -4.27 -13.32
CA ASN A 406 10.44 -5.54 -13.00
C ASN A 406 11.19 -6.35 -11.94
N LEU A 407 11.57 -5.70 -10.86
CA LEU A 407 12.47 -6.23 -9.86
C LEU A 407 11.84 -6.20 -8.47
N CYS A 408 11.77 -7.36 -7.83
CA CYS A 408 11.43 -7.50 -6.41
C CYS A 408 12.72 -7.53 -5.57
N ALA A 409 12.68 -6.92 -4.39
CA ALA A 409 13.73 -7.04 -3.40
C ALA A 409 13.13 -7.49 -2.06
N PHE A 410 13.77 -8.49 -1.44
CA PHE A 410 13.35 -9.13 -0.20
C PHE A 410 14.42 -8.95 0.86
N ALA A 411 14.07 -8.33 1.98
CA ALA A 411 14.97 -7.99 3.07
C ALA A 411 14.89 -9.02 4.21
N SER A 412 16.03 -9.62 4.59
CA SER A 412 16.10 -10.68 5.58
C SER A 412 16.63 -10.22 6.94
N ASN A 413 16.40 -11.05 7.97
CA ASN A 413 16.95 -10.84 9.32
C ASN A 413 18.46 -11.03 9.43
N GLN A 414 19.10 -11.64 8.44
CA GLN A 414 20.56 -11.94 8.46
C GLN A 414 21.40 -10.90 7.71
N GLY A 415 20.79 -9.83 7.23
CA GLY A 415 21.49 -8.79 6.49
C GLY A 415 21.65 -9.09 5.02
N GLU A 416 20.78 -9.92 4.49
CA GLU A 416 20.74 -10.26 3.07
C GLU A 416 19.55 -9.57 2.40
N VAL A 417 19.76 -9.16 1.15
CA VAL A 417 18.73 -8.66 0.26
C VAL A 417 18.71 -9.54 -0.98
N VAL A 418 17.63 -10.26 -1.18
CA VAL A 418 17.43 -11.15 -2.32
C VAL A 418 16.64 -10.43 -3.40
N LEU A 419 17.13 -10.45 -4.61
CA LEU A 419 16.55 -9.79 -5.78
C LEU A 419 16.08 -10.81 -6.80
N THR A 420 14.86 -10.67 -7.32
CA THR A 420 14.32 -11.50 -8.39
C THR A 420 13.24 -10.73 -9.18
N SER A 421 12.85 -11.21 -10.35
CA SER A 421 11.78 -10.64 -11.17
C SER A 421 10.50 -11.47 -11.11
N ILE A 422 9.37 -10.84 -11.46
CA ILE A 422 8.09 -11.54 -11.67
C ILE A 422 7.93 -11.76 -13.18
N ILE A 423 7.54 -12.96 -13.56
CA ILE A 423 7.31 -13.35 -14.96
C ILE A 423 5.84 -13.77 -15.16
N GLU A 424 5.30 -13.40 -16.31
CA GLU A 424 4.00 -13.88 -16.76
C GLU A 424 4.17 -15.18 -17.54
N MET A 425 3.51 -16.24 -17.10
CA MET A 425 3.48 -17.51 -17.81
C MET A 425 2.36 -17.47 -18.85
N ASN A 426 2.73 -17.41 -20.13
CA ASN A 426 1.76 -17.58 -21.22
C ASN A 426 1.38 -19.06 -21.33
N ASN A 427 0.12 -19.39 -21.13
CA ASN A 427 -0.41 -20.76 -21.24
C ASN A 427 -0.31 -21.38 -22.65
N HIS A 428 0.34 -20.71 -23.61
CA HIS A 428 0.49 -21.21 -24.99
C HIS A 428 1.60 -22.29 -25.17
N VAL A 429 2.40 -22.59 -24.15
CA VAL A 429 3.51 -23.57 -24.31
C VAL A 429 3.08 -25.00 -24.00
N GLU A 430 2.02 -25.21 -23.20
CA GLU A 430 1.53 -26.58 -22.91
C GLU A 430 0.76 -27.20 -24.08
N ASP A 431 -0.01 -26.41 -24.86
CA ASP A 431 -0.75 -26.90 -26.02
C ASP A 431 0.16 -27.40 -27.17
N ILE A 432 1.39 -26.89 -27.27
CA ILE A 432 2.34 -27.32 -28.32
C ILE A 432 2.92 -28.70 -27.97
N ASN A 433 3.18 -28.98 -26.71
CA ASN A 433 3.73 -30.26 -26.29
C ASN A 433 2.70 -31.40 -26.36
N GLU A 434 1.44 -31.15 -26.00
CA GLU A 434 0.37 -32.16 -26.19
C GLU A 434 0.07 -32.43 -27.67
N THR A 435 0.15 -31.40 -28.52
CA THR A 435 -0.07 -31.56 -29.97
C THR A 435 1.10 -32.31 -30.62
N ILE A 436 2.34 -32.18 -30.12
CA ILE A 436 3.50 -32.93 -30.64
C ILE A 436 3.46 -34.38 -30.18
N VAL A 437 3.10 -34.63 -28.90
CA VAL A 437 2.98 -36.00 -28.37
C VAL A 437 1.84 -36.79 -29.02
N SER A 438 0.72 -36.12 -29.31
CA SER A 438 -0.41 -36.76 -30.03
C SER A 438 -0.10 -37.07 -31.50
N LYS A 439 0.82 -36.37 -32.14
CA LYS A 439 1.29 -36.61 -33.52
C LYS A 439 2.42 -37.63 -33.66
N MET A 440 3.07 -38.01 -32.55
CA MET A 440 4.12 -39.04 -32.53
C MET A 440 3.60 -40.44 -32.20
N ASN A 441 2.31 -40.59 -31.90
CA ASN A 441 1.68 -41.90 -31.60
C ASN A 441 0.76 -42.39 -32.76
N ILE A 442 1.10 -42.08 -34.03
CA ILE A 442 0.48 -42.68 -35.22
C ILE A 442 1.56 -43.49 -35.98
#